data_b8eba0f94f908dd7e662f45b12d27af9
#
_entry.id   b8eba0f94f908dd7e662f45b12d27af9
#
_cell.length_a   1.000
_cell.length_b   1.000
_cell.length_c   1.000
_cell.angle_alpha   90.00
_cell.angle_beta   90.00
_cell.angle_gamma   90.00
#
_symmetry.space_group_name_H-M   'P 1'
#
loop_
_entity.id
_entity.type
_entity.pdbx_description
1 polymer ?
#
loop_
_entity_poly.entity_id
_entity_poly.type
_entity_poly.pdbx_seq_one_letter_code
_entity_poly.pdbx_strand_id
1 'polypeptide(L)'
;MMGRSESEIRFAYFDCGGTLLRVRPSVGVIYSERAAALGFCVDSDLLNERFLEAWEASRRRSRERQFSCSDEILRDEWLQIVSHTFGESIPRENIGRVFEDLYEYFVAPSAWTLDPGIRPMLEILRGKGIGLGILSNWDRRLKATLAKLDLLDLFDQLVVSNEVGFEKPHPAIFEEAIEKSGCEPDNILHVGDSLEADILPAVELGLTAIWVKPPGPRGQPPGGVHCCDTLTELVESDWDSILSRP
;
A
#
# COMPACT_ATOMS: atom_id res chain seq x y z
N MET A 1 18.30 -30.82 24.11
CA MET A 1 17.48 -30.61 22.92
C MET A 1 16.41 -29.61 23.31
N MET A 2 16.64 -28.33 23.06
CA MET A 2 15.60 -27.31 23.20
C MET A 2 14.66 -27.49 22.00
N GLY A 3 13.39 -27.83 22.27
CA GLY A 3 12.37 -27.88 21.27
C GLY A 3 12.30 -26.52 20.56
N ARG A 4 12.36 -26.53 19.23
CA ARG A 4 11.92 -25.36 18.44
C ARG A 4 10.48 -25.10 18.87
N SER A 5 10.23 -23.98 19.54
CA SER A 5 8.88 -23.44 19.66
C SER A 5 8.38 -23.26 18.22
N GLU A 6 7.26 -23.87 17.88
CA GLU A 6 6.54 -23.54 16.64
C GLU A 6 6.33 -22.02 16.67
N SER A 7 6.88 -21.30 15.69
CA SER A 7 6.78 -19.86 15.64
C SER A 7 5.34 -19.51 15.24
N GLU A 8 4.56 -19.10 16.21
CA GLU A 8 3.17 -18.69 16.02
C GLU A 8 3.14 -17.21 15.63
N ILE A 9 2.42 -16.84 14.58
CA ILE A 9 2.23 -15.44 14.20
C ILE A 9 1.48 -14.70 15.31
N ARG A 10 2.03 -13.58 15.73
CA ARG A 10 1.52 -12.73 16.82
C ARG A 10 1.11 -11.34 16.37
N PHE A 11 1.63 -10.90 15.23
CA PHE A 11 1.34 -9.60 14.64
C PHE A 11 1.22 -9.70 13.13
N ALA A 12 0.27 -8.95 12.52
CA ALA A 12 0.08 -8.90 11.09
C ALA A 12 0.08 -7.45 10.61
N TYR A 13 0.99 -7.14 9.68
CA TYR A 13 1.02 -5.86 8.98
C TYR A 13 0.41 -6.00 7.58
N PHE A 14 -0.32 -4.96 7.19
CA PHE A 14 -0.94 -4.86 5.88
C PHE A 14 -0.42 -3.65 5.12
N ASP A 15 -0.05 -3.82 3.86
CA ASP A 15 0.05 -2.71 2.95
C ASP A 15 -1.34 -2.09 2.71
N CYS A 16 -1.37 -0.83 2.29
CA CYS A 16 -2.61 -0.09 2.13
C CYS A 16 -3.02 0.02 0.65
N GLY A 17 -2.19 0.66 -0.16
CA GLY A 17 -2.50 0.95 -1.56
C GLY A 17 -2.31 -0.24 -2.49
N GLY A 18 -3.37 -0.74 -3.13
CA GLY A 18 -3.32 -1.96 -3.93
C GLY A 18 -3.76 -3.20 -3.15
N THR A 19 -3.57 -3.20 -1.82
CA THR A 19 -3.94 -4.30 -0.93
C THR A 19 -5.29 -4.05 -0.26
N LEU A 20 -5.38 -3.09 0.66
CA LEU A 20 -6.62 -2.73 1.35
C LEU A 20 -7.48 -1.78 0.52
N LEU A 21 -6.85 -0.79 -0.12
CA LEU A 21 -7.49 0.29 -0.85
C LEU A 21 -7.14 0.22 -2.34
N ARG A 22 -8.15 0.29 -3.20
CA ARG A 22 -7.97 0.42 -4.65
C ARG A 22 -8.67 1.67 -5.15
N VAL A 23 -8.03 2.39 -6.07
CA VAL A 23 -8.62 3.59 -6.69
C VAL A 23 -9.86 3.21 -7.49
N ARG A 24 -10.95 3.99 -7.34
CA ARG A 24 -12.21 3.76 -8.05
C ARG A 24 -12.77 5.09 -8.58
N PRO A 25 -13.26 5.12 -9.85
CA PRO A 25 -13.28 4.01 -10.81
C PRO A 25 -11.89 3.70 -11.42
N SER A 26 -11.09 4.70 -11.74
CA SER A 26 -9.67 4.63 -12.11
C SER A 26 -9.02 5.99 -11.89
N VAL A 27 -7.69 6.03 -11.88
CA VAL A 27 -6.95 7.29 -11.73
C VAL A 27 -7.29 8.26 -12.85
N GLY A 28 -7.29 7.81 -14.11
CA GLY A 28 -7.58 8.66 -15.25
C GLY A 28 -9.00 9.23 -15.24
N VAL A 29 -10.00 8.46 -14.80
CA VAL A 29 -11.37 8.98 -14.64
C VAL A 29 -11.42 10.07 -13.57
N ILE A 30 -10.84 9.82 -12.38
CA ILE A 30 -10.79 10.83 -11.33
C ILE A 30 -10.06 12.10 -11.81
N TYR A 31 -8.91 11.95 -12.44
CA TYR A 31 -8.14 13.09 -12.97
C TYR A 31 -8.92 13.88 -14.01
N SER A 32 -9.61 13.18 -14.94
CA SER A 32 -10.46 13.81 -15.95
C SER A 32 -11.63 14.59 -15.32
N GLU A 33 -12.35 13.99 -14.37
CA GLU A 33 -13.49 14.62 -13.70
C GLU A 33 -13.04 15.84 -12.87
N ARG A 34 -11.92 15.72 -12.15
CA ARG A 34 -11.40 16.83 -11.33
C ARG A 34 -10.88 17.97 -12.21
N ALA A 35 -10.22 17.66 -13.32
CA ALA A 35 -9.80 18.65 -14.30
C ALA A 35 -11.02 19.34 -14.96
N ALA A 36 -12.06 18.59 -15.31
CA ALA A 36 -13.30 19.11 -15.89
C ALA A 36 -14.02 20.10 -14.95
N ALA A 37 -14.03 19.81 -13.62
CA ALA A 37 -14.56 20.73 -12.62
C ALA A 37 -13.78 22.07 -12.55
N LEU A 38 -12.54 22.08 -13.03
CA LEU A 38 -11.68 23.27 -13.12
C LEU A 38 -11.67 23.90 -14.53
N GLY A 39 -12.46 23.37 -15.47
CA GLY A 39 -12.64 23.87 -16.83
C GLY A 39 -11.74 23.23 -17.89
N PHE A 40 -11.09 22.09 -17.60
CA PHE A 40 -10.20 21.39 -18.53
C PHE A 40 -10.81 20.03 -18.94
N CYS A 41 -11.01 19.81 -20.22
CA CYS A 41 -11.49 18.55 -20.77
C CYS A 41 -10.30 17.71 -21.26
N VAL A 42 -10.02 16.59 -20.58
CA VAL A 42 -8.94 15.67 -20.93
C VAL A 42 -9.50 14.25 -20.91
N ASP A 43 -9.12 13.46 -21.90
CA ASP A 43 -9.56 12.08 -22.04
C ASP A 43 -9.03 11.20 -20.90
N SER A 44 -9.91 10.40 -20.30
CA SER A 44 -9.61 9.57 -19.14
C SER A 44 -8.67 8.40 -19.47
N ASP A 45 -8.78 7.82 -20.68
CA ASP A 45 -7.95 6.68 -21.05
C ASP A 45 -6.51 7.13 -21.31
N LEU A 46 -6.35 8.29 -21.98
CA LEU A 46 -5.05 8.94 -22.11
C LEU A 46 -4.41 9.24 -20.76
N LEU A 47 -5.20 9.72 -19.78
CA LEU A 47 -4.68 9.99 -18.43
C LEU A 47 -4.31 8.71 -17.70
N ASN A 48 -5.03 7.61 -17.88
CA ASN A 48 -4.64 6.32 -17.31
C ASN A 48 -3.29 5.84 -17.86
N GLU A 49 -3.10 5.89 -19.18
CA GLU A 49 -1.83 5.49 -19.83
C GLU A 49 -0.65 6.32 -19.31
N ARG A 50 -0.79 7.64 -19.36
CA ARG A 50 0.26 8.57 -18.90
C ARG A 50 0.54 8.46 -17.41
N PHE A 51 -0.48 8.14 -16.59
CA PHE A 51 -0.28 7.92 -15.17
C PHE A 51 0.62 6.71 -14.92
N LEU A 52 0.45 5.62 -15.64
CA LEU A 52 1.32 4.45 -15.51
C LEU A 52 2.78 4.79 -15.82
N GLU A 53 3.03 5.57 -16.88
CA GLU A 53 4.37 6.04 -17.23
C GLU A 53 4.96 6.94 -16.14
N ALA A 54 4.15 7.89 -15.63
CA ALA A 54 4.54 8.79 -14.55
C ALA A 54 4.86 8.04 -13.26
N TRP A 55 4.05 7.04 -12.94
CA TRP A 55 4.22 6.17 -11.78
C TRP A 55 5.53 5.37 -11.85
N GLU A 56 5.83 4.76 -13.00
CA GLU A 56 7.10 4.06 -13.19
C GLU A 56 8.31 5.00 -13.12
N ALA A 57 8.17 6.22 -13.65
CA ALA A 57 9.22 7.23 -13.52
C ALA A 57 9.46 7.62 -12.05
N SER A 58 8.39 7.77 -11.25
CA SER A 58 8.48 8.02 -9.81
C SER A 58 9.19 6.88 -9.08
N ARG A 59 8.84 5.63 -9.40
CA ARG A 59 9.53 4.44 -8.82
C ARG A 59 11.04 4.42 -9.16
N ARG A 60 11.45 4.85 -10.35
CA ARG A 60 12.88 4.99 -10.70
C ARG A 60 13.55 6.05 -9.84
N ARG A 61 12.95 7.23 -9.67
CA ARG A 61 13.48 8.29 -8.80
C ARG A 61 13.58 7.86 -7.34
N SER A 62 12.60 7.09 -6.85
CA SER A 62 12.65 6.52 -5.50
C SER A 62 13.86 5.59 -5.31
N ARG A 63 14.15 4.71 -6.29
CA ARG A 63 15.37 3.87 -6.28
C ARG A 63 16.66 4.71 -6.32
N GLU A 64 16.70 5.77 -7.13
CA GLU A 64 17.85 6.68 -7.21
C GLU A 64 18.12 7.40 -5.88
N ARG A 65 17.07 7.70 -5.11
CA ARG A 65 17.14 8.23 -3.75
C ARG A 65 17.41 7.16 -2.68
N GLN A 66 17.64 5.91 -3.09
CA GLN A 66 17.75 4.79 -2.15
C GLN A 66 16.54 4.68 -1.21
N PHE A 67 15.34 4.96 -1.76
CA PHE A 67 14.04 4.92 -1.08
C PHE A 67 13.89 5.91 0.09
N SER A 68 14.81 6.87 0.26
CA SER A 68 14.62 7.92 1.26
C SER A 68 13.41 8.79 0.90
N CYS A 69 12.61 9.16 1.91
CA CYS A 69 11.43 10.00 1.70
C CYS A 69 11.16 10.93 2.89
N SER A 70 10.32 11.91 2.62
CA SER A 70 9.72 12.82 3.60
C SER A 70 8.40 13.31 3.03
N ASP A 71 7.55 13.97 3.83
CA ASP A 71 6.33 14.58 3.31
C ASP A 71 6.58 15.53 2.15
N GLU A 72 7.67 16.29 2.17
CA GLU A 72 8.06 17.22 1.11
C GLU A 72 8.41 16.47 -0.18
N ILE A 73 9.28 15.46 -0.07
CA ILE A 73 9.67 14.62 -1.20
C ILE A 73 8.45 13.93 -1.80
N LEU A 74 7.59 13.32 -0.99
CA LEU A 74 6.40 12.62 -1.47
C LEU A 74 5.40 13.56 -2.12
N ARG A 75 5.23 14.77 -1.57
CA ARG A 75 4.36 15.79 -2.18
C ARG A 75 4.90 16.27 -3.53
N ASP A 76 6.21 16.50 -3.63
CA ASP A 76 6.86 16.87 -4.89
C ASP A 76 6.76 15.74 -5.93
N GLU A 77 6.93 14.48 -5.51
CA GLU A 77 6.73 13.32 -6.38
C GLU A 77 5.30 13.26 -6.92
N TRP A 78 4.29 13.49 -6.08
CA TRP A 78 2.90 13.55 -6.53
C TRP A 78 2.65 14.70 -7.49
N LEU A 79 3.22 15.88 -7.26
CA LEU A 79 3.16 17.00 -8.20
C LEU A 79 3.79 16.65 -9.55
N GLN A 80 4.94 15.97 -9.55
CA GLN A 80 5.57 15.50 -10.78
C GLN A 80 4.74 14.46 -11.50
N ILE A 81 4.13 13.49 -10.78
CA ILE A 81 3.22 12.51 -11.35
C ILE A 81 2.03 13.21 -12.02
N VAL A 82 1.36 14.13 -11.34
CA VAL A 82 0.23 14.88 -11.89
C VAL A 82 0.66 15.70 -13.09
N SER A 83 1.79 16.40 -13.01
CA SER A 83 2.32 17.21 -14.10
C SER A 83 2.64 16.39 -15.35
N HIS A 84 3.27 15.21 -15.17
CA HIS A 84 3.57 14.31 -16.28
C HIS A 84 2.29 13.73 -16.90
N THR A 85 1.34 13.31 -16.06
CA THR A 85 0.08 12.70 -16.49
C THR A 85 -0.74 13.67 -17.36
N PHE A 86 -0.84 14.93 -16.97
CA PHE A 86 -1.54 15.91 -17.78
C PHE A 86 -0.71 16.38 -18.98
N GLY A 87 0.62 16.47 -18.85
CA GLY A 87 1.51 16.94 -19.90
C GLY A 87 1.09 18.32 -20.44
N GLU A 88 0.91 18.42 -21.76
CA GLU A 88 0.45 19.64 -22.44
C GLU A 88 -1.08 19.79 -22.48
N SER A 89 -1.84 18.82 -21.93
CA SER A 89 -3.32 18.86 -21.95
C SER A 89 -3.90 19.96 -21.05
N ILE A 90 -3.09 20.46 -20.10
CA ILE A 90 -3.43 21.60 -19.22
C ILE A 90 -2.25 22.59 -19.23
N PRO A 91 -2.52 23.91 -19.31
CA PRO A 91 -1.48 24.93 -19.20
C PRO A 91 -0.66 24.79 -17.90
N ARG A 92 0.65 24.96 -17.99
CA ARG A 92 1.57 24.76 -16.86
C ARG A 92 1.20 25.57 -15.62
N GLU A 93 0.72 26.78 -15.80
CA GLU A 93 0.27 27.67 -14.73
C GLU A 93 -0.94 27.10 -13.94
N ASN A 94 -1.69 26.17 -14.52
CA ASN A 94 -2.87 25.57 -13.90
C ASN A 94 -2.58 24.22 -13.20
N ILE A 95 -1.43 23.61 -13.47
CA ILE A 95 -1.08 22.28 -12.90
C ILE A 95 -1.09 22.30 -11.37
N GLY A 96 -0.54 23.34 -10.74
CA GLY A 96 -0.56 23.48 -9.29
C GLY A 96 -1.99 23.46 -8.71
N ARG A 97 -2.94 24.14 -9.35
CA ARG A 97 -4.34 24.16 -8.92
C ARG A 97 -5.00 22.80 -9.07
N VAL A 98 -4.76 22.09 -10.17
CA VAL A 98 -5.28 20.73 -10.40
C VAL A 98 -4.66 19.74 -9.41
N PHE A 99 -3.37 19.89 -9.14
CA PHE A 99 -2.67 19.05 -8.16
C PHE A 99 -3.27 19.21 -6.75
N GLU A 100 -3.47 20.45 -6.26
CA GLU A 100 -4.05 20.66 -4.93
C GLU A 100 -5.45 20.02 -4.83
N ASP A 101 -6.28 20.20 -5.82
CA ASP A 101 -7.62 19.62 -5.86
C ASP A 101 -7.58 18.08 -5.84
N LEU A 102 -6.70 17.45 -6.63
CA LEU A 102 -6.48 16.00 -6.62
C LEU A 102 -5.89 15.53 -5.29
N TYR A 103 -4.91 16.27 -4.76
CA TYR A 103 -4.24 15.91 -3.51
C TYR A 103 -5.21 15.86 -2.33
N GLU A 104 -6.17 16.78 -2.28
CA GLU A 104 -7.25 16.79 -1.30
C GLU A 104 -8.29 15.70 -1.59
N TYR A 105 -8.65 15.49 -2.87
CA TYR A 105 -9.66 14.52 -3.25
C TYR A 105 -9.31 13.09 -2.85
N PHE A 106 -8.03 12.69 -2.97
CA PHE A 106 -7.57 11.34 -2.58
C PHE A 106 -7.60 11.07 -1.06
N VAL A 107 -8.02 12.01 -0.23
CA VAL A 107 -8.38 11.75 1.18
C VAL A 107 -9.85 11.35 1.32
N ALA A 108 -10.68 11.56 0.29
CA ALA A 108 -12.10 11.27 0.35
C ALA A 108 -12.40 9.78 0.09
N PRO A 109 -13.40 9.19 0.79
CA PRO A 109 -13.82 7.80 0.56
C PRO A 109 -14.24 7.51 -0.88
N SER A 110 -14.76 8.51 -1.61
CA SER A 110 -15.17 8.38 -3.01
C SER A 110 -14.05 8.01 -3.97
N ALA A 111 -12.79 8.26 -3.60
CA ALA A 111 -11.63 7.89 -4.41
C ALA A 111 -11.28 6.40 -4.33
N TRP A 112 -11.84 5.67 -3.36
CA TRP A 112 -11.39 4.35 -2.99
C TRP A 112 -12.50 3.31 -3.03
N THR A 113 -12.14 2.08 -3.33
CA THR A 113 -12.93 0.90 -3.04
C THR A 113 -12.18 0.01 -2.07
N LEU A 114 -12.92 -0.64 -1.18
CA LEU A 114 -12.41 -1.59 -0.20
C LEU A 114 -12.70 -3.01 -0.68
N ASP A 115 -11.75 -3.93 -0.47
CA ASP A 115 -12.05 -5.34 -0.60
C ASP A 115 -13.05 -5.73 0.50
N PRO A 116 -14.18 -6.37 0.19
CA PRO A 116 -15.18 -6.75 1.20
C PRO A 116 -14.65 -7.73 2.24
N GLY A 117 -13.57 -8.44 1.96
CA GLY A 117 -12.91 -9.36 2.89
C GLY A 117 -12.11 -8.68 3.99
N ILE A 118 -11.85 -7.37 3.92
CA ILE A 118 -11.00 -6.66 4.90
C ILE A 118 -11.50 -6.88 6.33
N ARG A 119 -12.73 -6.46 6.64
CA ARG A 119 -13.26 -6.52 8.01
C ARG A 119 -13.37 -7.95 8.53
N PRO A 120 -13.99 -8.91 7.80
CA PRO A 120 -14.04 -10.30 8.25
C PRO A 120 -12.65 -10.91 8.49
N MET A 121 -11.68 -10.65 7.61
CA MET A 121 -10.32 -11.14 7.78
C MET A 121 -9.65 -10.58 9.03
N LEU A 122 -9.75 -9.26 9.26
CA LEU A 122 -9.19 -8.63 10.46
C LEU A 122 -9.86 -9.15 11.75
N GLU A 123 -11.18 -9.42 11.73
CA GLU A 123 -11.91 -10.01 12.85
C GLU A 123 -11.43 -11.43 13.16
N ILE A 124 -11.15 -12.25 12.12
CA ILE A 124 -10.59 -13.59 12.28
C ILE A 124 -9.23 -13.51 12.97
N LEU A 125 -8.32 -12.65 12.49
CA LEU A 125 -6.99 -12.50 13.06
C LEU A 125 -7.04 -11.97 14.51
N ARG A 126 -7.89 -10.98 14.80
CA ARG A 126 -8.12 -10.52 16.19
C ARG A 126 -8.67 -11.63 17.08
N GLY A 127 -9.60 -12.45 16.58
CA GLY A 127 -10.14 -13.58 17.30
C GLY A 127 -9.08 -14.63 17.67
N LYS A 128 -7.99 -14.69 16.93
CA LYS A 128 -6.81 -15.50 17.22
C LYS A 128 -5.77 -14.80 18.12
N GLY A 129 -6.04 -13.57 18.57
CA GLY A 129 -5.14 -12.81 19.43
C GLY A 129 -3.99 -12.13 18.69
N ILE A 130 -4.07 -12.00 17.35
CA ILE A 130 -3.03 -11.38 16.52
C ILE A 130 -3.22 -9.86 16.53
N GLY A 131 -2.14 -9.12 16.84
CA GLY A 131 -2.09 -7.66 16.71
C GLY A 131 -2.11 -7.26 15.23
N LEU A 132 -2.68 -6.09 14.92
CA LEU A 132 -2.90 -5.64 13.55
C LEU A 132 -2.23 -4.29 13.31
N GLY A 133 -1.53 -4.13 12.19
CA GLY A 133 -0.87 -2.88 11.82
C GLY A 133 -0.92 -2.59 10.33
N ILE A 134 -0.65 -1.34 9.98
CA ILE A 134 -0.39 -0.91 8.62
C ILE A 134 1.11 -0.73 8.43
N LEU A 135 1.66 -1.17 7.29
CA LEU A 135 3.02 -0.92 6.84
C LEU A 135 2.97 -0.46 5.38
N SER A 136 3.00 0.85 5.14
CA SER A 136 2.68 1.39 3.82
C SER A 136 3.59 2.54 3.37
N ASN A 137 3.89 2.55 2.07
CA ASN A 137 4.47 3.69 1.39
C ASN A 137 3.37 4.73 1.15
N TRP A 138 3.30 5.72 2.05
CA TRP A 138 2.29 6.77 1.99
C TRP A 138 2.81 8.05 2.65
N ASP A 139 2.11 9.15 2.45
CA ASP A 139 2.36 10.43 3.09
C ASP A 139 1.39 10.67 4.27
N ARG A 140 1.49 11.85 4.90
CA ARG A 140 0.67 12.25 6.07
C ARG A 140 -0.85 12.11 5.88
N ARG A 141 -1.36 11.94 4.66
CA ARG A 141 -2.79 11.81 4.37
C ARG A 141 -3.35 10.45 4.76
N LEU A 142 -2.52 9.41 4.92
CA LEU A 142 -2.98 8.04 5.19
C LEU A 142 -3.90 7.96 6.40
N LYS A 143 -3.51 8.55 7.53
CA LYS A 143 -4.30 8.52 8.76
C LYS A 143 -5.69 9.12 8.58
N ALA A 144 -5.78 10.26 7.88
CA ALA A 144 -7.06 10.91 7.58
C ALA A 144 -7.90 10.10 6.59
N THR A 145 -7.26 9.45 5.62
CA THR A 145 -7.93 8.55 4.65
C THR A 145 -8.52 7.34 5.36
N LEU A 146 -7.75 6.65 6.20
CA LEU A 146 -8.22 5.51 6.99
C LEU A 146 -9.36 5.88 7.94
N ALA A 147 -9.26 7.05 8.59
CA ALA A 147 -10.32 7.54 9.49
C ALA A 147 -11.63 7.79 8.75
N LYS A 148 -11.59 8.41 7.56
CA LYS A 148 -12.79 8.64 6.73
C LYS A 148 -13.39 7.36 6.13
N LEU A 149 -12.61 6.29 6.05
CA LEU A 149 -13.05 4.96 5.60
C LEU A 149 -13.48 4.06 6.76
N ASP A 150 -13.49 4.56 7.99
CA ASP A 150 -13.77 3.80 9.22
C ASP A 150 -12.84 2.57 9.39
N LEU A 151 -11.58 2.69 8.95
CA LEU A 151 -10.57 1.64 9.06
C LEU A 151 -9.53 1.92 10.13
N LEU A 152 -9.32 3.18 10.52
CA LEU A 152 -8.22 3.57 11.40
C LEU A 152 -8.21 2.79 12.71
N ASP A 153 -9.36 2.69 13.37
CA ASP A 153 -9.50 2.04 14.68
C ASP A 153 -9.44 0.49 14.61
N LEU A 154 -9.33 -0.06 13.41
CA LEU A 154 -9.11 -1.50 13.22
C LEU A 154 -7.63 -1.89 13.38
N PHE A 155 -6.72 -0.95 13.44
CA PHE A 155 -5.28 -1.19 13.52
C PHE A 155 -4.70 -0.63 14.81
N ASP A 156 -3.85 -1.43 15.43
CA ASP A 156 -3.16 -1.08 16.69
C ASP A 156 -1.98 -0.16 16.42
N GLN A 157 -1.39 -0.23 15.22
CA GLN A 157 -0.18 0.49 14.83
C GLN A 157 -0.22 0.92 13.36
N LEU A 158 0.48 2.02 13.10
CA LEU A 158 0.74 2.53 11.75
C LEU A 158 2.25 2.74 11.60
N VAL A 159 2.82 2.14 10.55
CA VAL A 159 4.18 2.37 10.09
C VAL A 159 4.10 2.93 8.69
N VAL A 160 4.42 4.21 8.53
CA VAL A 160 4.23 4.95 7.29
C VAL A 160 5.55 5.55 6.84
N SER A 161 5.86 5.41 5.57
CA SER A 161 7.16 5.78 5.02
C SER A 161 7.58 7.22 5.30
N ASN A 162 6.64 8.18 5.26
CA ASN A 162 6.95 9.58 5.56
C ASN A 162 7.39 9.82 7.00
N GLU A 163 6.92 8.99 7.96
CA GLU A 163 7.30 9.09 9.38
C GLU A 163 8.64 8.39 9.65
N VAL A 164 8.90 7.28 8.95
CA VAL A 164 10.14 6.50 9.07
C VAL A 164 11.29 7.14 8.30
N GLY A 165 10.99 7.86 7.21
CA GLY A 165 11.99 8.46 6.32
C GLY A 165 12.46 7.55 5.19
N PHE A 166 11.92 6.34 5.09
CA PHE A 166 12.24 5.38 4.03
C PHE A 166 10.99 4.64 3.55
N GLU A 167 10.90 4.44 2.22
CA GLU A 167 9.85 3.64 1.57
C GLU A 167 10.25 2.16 1.49
N LYS A 168 9.28 1.25 1.51
CA LYS A 168 9.49 -0.14 1.07
C LYS A 168 10.03 -0.12 -0.38
N PRO A 169 11.01 -0.95 -0.72
CA PRO A 169 11.56 -2.12 -0.03
C PRO A 169 12.73 -1.83 0.94
N HIS A 170 13.03 -0.58 1.30
CA HIS A 170 14.14 -0.30 2.19
C HIS A 170 13.94 -1.00 3.55
N PRO A 171 14.98 -1.71 4.09
CA PRO A 171 14.82 -2.51 5.32
C PRO A 171 14.40 -1.67 6.54
N ALA A 172 14.79 -0.41 6.63
CA ALA A 172 14.49 0.45 7.79
C ALA A 172 12.98 0.55 8.09
N ILE A 173 12.09 0.53 7.10
CA ILE A 173 10.66 0.61 7.35
C ILE A 173 10.11 -0.71 7.92
N PHE A 174 10.68 -1.85 7.54
CA PHE A 174 10.35 -3.15 8.12
C PHE A 174 10.94 -3.32 9.52
N GLU A 175 12.18 -2.85 9.74
CA GLU A 175 12.82 -2.84 11.06
C GLU A 175 12.00 -2.02 12.07
N GLU A 176 11.48 -0.86 11.66
CA GLU A 176 10.55 -0.06 12.48
C GLU A 176 9.26 -0.83 12.79
N ALA A 177 8.72 -1.58 11.81
CA ALA A 177 7.53 -2.41 12.01
C ALA A 177 7.82 -3.57 12.99
N ILE A 178 8.96 -4.22 12.88
CA ILE A 178 9.40 -5.28 13.79
C ILE A 178 9.53 -4.71 15.21
N GLU A 179 10.23 -3.59 15.37
CA GLU A 179 10.43 -2.94 16.68
C GLU A 179 9.08 -2.57 17.32
N LYS A 180 8.20 -1.90 16.57
CA LYS A 180 6.88 -1.49 17.07
C LYS A 180 6.01 -2.68 17.46
N SER A 181 6.07 -3.79 16.73
CA SER A 181 5.27 -4.97 17.06
C SER A 181 5.69 -5.63 18.39
N GLY A 182 6.93 -5.45 18.80
CA GLY A 182 7.52 -6.13 19.95
C GLY A 182 7.64 -7.66 19.76
N CYS A 183 7.60 -8.12 18.50
CA CYS A 183 7.69 -9.53 18.14
C CYS A 183 9.01 -9.83 17.43
N GLU A 184 9.45 -11.09 17.48
CA GLU A 184 10.52 -11.55 16.61
C GLU A 184 10.03 -11.58 15.15
N PRO A 185 10.89 -11.40 14.14
CA PRO A 185 10.51 -11.37 12.74
C PRO A 185 9.67 -12.57 12.29
N ASP A 186 9.98 -13.75 12.78
CA ASP A 186 9.29 -14.99 12.44
C ASP A 186 7.88 -15.13 13.09
N ASN A 187 7.52 -14.24 14.00
CA ASN A 187 6.18 -14.10 14.56
C ASN A 187 5.35 -12.99 13.89
N ILE A 188 5.84 -12.41 12.80
CA ILE A 188 5.17 -11.32 12.08
C ILE A 188 4.75 -11.81 10.69
N LEU A 189 3.51 -11.48 10.33
CA LEU A 189 2.96 -11.64 9.00
C LEU A 189 2.95 -10.29 8.28
N HIS A 190 3.38 -10.24 7.02
CA HIS A 190 3.16 -9.09 6.14
C HIS A 190 2.27 -9.48 4.96
N VAL A 191 1.23 -8.69 4.71
CA VAL A 191 0.27 -8.89 3.62
C VAL A 191 0.37 -7.71 2.67
N GLY A 192 0.71 -7.94 1.40
CA GLY A 192 0.89 -6.86 0.42
C GLY A 192 0.71 -7.33 -1.02
N ASP A 193 0.60 -6.37 -1.96
CA ASP A 193 0.37 -6.65 -3.38
C ASP A 193 1.63 -6.56 -4.25
N SER A 194 2.69 -5.92 -3.77
CA SER A 194 3.93 -5.74 -4.51
C SER A 194 4.96 -6.82 -4.19
N LEU A 195 5.31 -7.63 -5.20
CA LEU A 195 6.38 -8.61 -5.03
C LEU A 195 7.70 -7.95 -4.59
N GLU A 196 8.06 -6.82 -5.22
CA GLU A 196 9.33 -6.12 -4.96
C GLU A 196 9.31 -5.28 -3.66
N ALA A 197 8.20 -4.60 -3.37
CA ALA A 197 8.15 -3.70 -2.23
C ALA A 197 7.69 -4.37 -0.93
N ASP A 198 6.85 -5.42 -1.02
CA ASP A 198 6.25 -6.05 0.16
C ASP A 198 6.84 -7.43 0.43
N ILE A 199 6.83 -8.31 -0.57
CA ILE A 199 7.01 -9.75 -0.35
C ILE A 199 8.47 -10.13 -0.20
N LEU A 200 9.30 -9.73 -1.18
CA LEU A 200 10.72 -10.09 -1.15
C LEU A 200 11.42 -9.53 0.10
N PRO A 201 11.30 -8.23 0.44
CA PRO A 201 11.98 -7.71 1.62
C PRO A 201 11.43 -8.29 2.94
N ALA A 202 10.12 -8.57 3.04
CA ALA A 202 9.55 -9.21 4.21
C ALA A 202 10.18 -10.61 4.44
N VAL A 203 10.25 -11.43 3.37
CA VAL A 203 10.85 -12.77 3.44
C VAL A 203 12.35 -12.69 3.75
N GLU A 204 13.10 -11.75 3.15
CA GLU A 204 14.52 -11.54 3.41
C GLU A 204 14.81 -11.19 4.87
N LEU A 205 13.90 -10.48 5.53
CA LEU A 205 13.99 -10.13 6.96
C LEU A 205 13.40 -11.21 7.88
N GLY A 206 12.95 -12.32 7.34
CA GLY A 206 12.45 -13.45 8.11
C GLY A 206 10.97 -13.38 8.48
N LEU A 207 10.20 -12.43 7.96
CA LEU A 207 8.76 -12.36 8.15
C LEU A 207 8.05 -13.45 7.32
N THR A 208 6.87 -13.86 7.77
CA THR A 208 5.93 -14.59 6.93
C THR A 208 5.25 -13.60 5.97
N ALA A 209 5.00 -14.00 4.72
CA ALA A 209 4.39 -13.12 3.74
C ALA A 209 3.18 -13.76 3.05
N ILE A 210 2.14 -12.94 2.81
CA ILE A 210 1.02 -13.27 1.92
C ILE A 210 1.03 -12.28 0.76
N TRP A 211 1.07 -12.80 -0.45
CA TRP A 211 1.00 -12.01 -1.64
C TRP A 211 -0.44 -11.92 -2.18
N VAL A 212 -1.06 -10.75 -2.03
CA VAL A 212 -2.34 -10.41 -2.67
C VAL A 212 -2.03 -10.00 -4.10
N LYS A 213 -2.18 -10.94 -5.02
CA LYS A 213 -1.72 -10.73 -6.40
C LYS A 213 -2.56 -9.67 -7.13
N PRO A 214 -1.94 -8.61 -7.69
CA PRO A 214 -2.64 -7.66 -8.56
C PRO A 214 -3.04 -8.33 -9.90
N PRO A 215 -4.03 -7.87 -10.65
CA PRO A 215 -4.38 -8.38 -11.98
C PRO A 215 -3.23 -8.22 -12.99
N GLY A 216 -2.97 -9.21 -13.84
CA GLY A 216 -2.00 -9.14 -14.93
C GLY A 216 -0.84 -10.15 -14.85
N PRO A 217 0.14 -10.09 -15.79
CA PRO A 217 1.30 -10.96 -15.81
C PRO A 217 2.21 -10.66 -14.61
N ARG A 218 2.79 -11.71 -14.00
CA ARG A 218 3.45 -11.60 -12.69
C ARG A 218 4.71 -12.45 -12.61
N GLY A 219 5.65 -11.99 -11.74
CA GLY A 219 6.72 -12.84 -11.26
C GLY A 219 6.21 -14.02 -10.44
N GLN A 220 7.11 -14.91 -10.04
CA GLN A 220 6.80 -15.97 -9.08
C GLN A 220 7.33 -15.56 -7.71
N PRO A 221 6.54 -15.73 -6.64
CA PRO A 221 7.03 -15.48 -5.29
C PRO A 221 8.06 -16.54 -4.88
N PRO A 222 8.88 -16.26 -3.86
CA PRO A 222 9.70 -17.28 -3.22
C PRO A 222 8.86 -18.47 -2.74
N GLY A 223 9.48 -19.65 -2.63
CA GLY A 223 8.81 -20.81 -2.03
C GLY A 223 8.35 -20.52 -0.61
N GLY A 224 7.16 -21.03 -0.24
CA GLY A 224 6.57 -20.82 1.09
C GLY A 224 5.72 -19.55 1.25
N VAL A 225 5.65 -18.68 0.23
CA VAL A 225 4.76 -17.51 0.25
C VAL A 225 3.34 -17.94 -0.14
N HIS A 226 2.37 -17.66 0.74
CA HIS A 226 0.96 -17.85 0.42
C HIS A 226 0.50 -16.80 -0.58
N CYS A 227 -0.33 -17.19 -1.56
CA CYS A 227 -0.84 -16.30 -2.61
C CYS A 227 -2.36 -16.34 -2.68
N CYS A 228 -2.98 -15.20 -2.83
CA CYS A 228 -4.41 -15.06 -3.13
C CYS A 228 -4.63 -13.94 -4.17
N ASP A 229 -5.79 -13.91 -4.79
CA ASP A 229 -6.14 -12.85 -5.75
C ASP A 229 -6.91 -11.70 -5.05
N THR A 230 -7.55 -11.98 -3.93
CA THR A 230 -8.32 -11.01 -3.12
C THR A 230 -8.17 -11.31 -1.63
N LEU A 231 -8.41 -10.30 -0.78
CA LEU A 231 -8.48 -10.51 0.67
C LEU A 231 -9.72 -11.34 1.07
N THR A 232 -10.76 -11.31 0.25
CA THR A 232 -11.96 -12.14 0.45
C THR A 232 -11.62 -13.63 0.44
N GLU A 233 -10.68 -14.09 -0.39
CA GLU A 233 -10.22 -15.49 -0.39
C GLU A 233 -9.58 -15.90 0.93
N LEU A 234 -8.92 -14.95 1.62
CA LEU A 234 -8.31 -15.21 2.92
C LEU A 234 -9.35 -15.44 4.03
N VAL A 235 -10.58 -14.93 3.86
CA VAL A 235 -11.66 -15.16 4.84
C VAL A 235 -12.03 -16.64 4.94
N GLU A 236 -11.96 -17.35 3.81
CA GLU A 236 -12.28 -18.78 3.72
C GLU A 236 -11.05 -19.69 3.87
N SER A 237 -9.86 -19.10 4.04
CA SER A 237 -8.60 -19.83 4.11
C SER A 237 -8.42 -20.54 5.46
N ASP A 238 -7.67 -21.62 5.44
CA ASP A 238 -7.20 -22.29 6.66
C ASP A 238 -6.06 -21.48 7.30
N TRP A 239 -6.44 -20.55 8.16
CA TRP A 239 -5.51 -19.69 8.87
C TRP A 239 -4.56 -20.46 9.79
N ASP A 240 -4.96 -21.62 10.33
CA ASP A 240 -4.07 -22.40 11.17
C ASP A 240 -2.92 -22.97 10.35
N SER A 241 -3.19 -23.35 9.10
CA SER A 241 -2.15 -23.75 8.15
C SER A 241 -1.28 -22.57 7.68
N ILE A 242 -1.85 -21.39 7.46
CA ILE A 242 -1.10 -20.18 7.02
C ILE A 242 -0.20 -19.64 8.13
N LEU A 243 -0.69 -19.66 9.37
CA LEU A 243 0.00 -19.10 10.53
C LEU A 243 1.02 -20.06 11.16
N SER A 244 0.90 -21.38 10.89
CA SER A 244 1.90 -22.37 11.28
C SER A 244 2.96 -22.49 10.19
N ARG A 245 4.22 -22.18 10.54
CA ARG A 245 5.35 -22.43 9.61
C ARG A 245 5.60 -23.92 9.43
N PRO A 246 5.94 -24.38 8.21
CA PRO A 246 6.40 -25.74 7.97
C PRO A 246 7.74 -26.06 8.65
#